data_07f6d42f0bf9ce300dccfffbdc1c1a96
#
_entry.id   07f6d42f0bf9ce300dccfffbdc1c1a96
#
_cell.length_a   1.000
_cell.length_b   1.000
_cell.length_c   1.000
_cell.angle_alpha   90.00
_cell.angle_beta   90.00
_cell.angle_gamma   90.00
#
_symmetry.space_group_name_H-M   'P 1'
#
loop_
_entity.id
_entity.type
_entity.pdbx_description
1 polymer ?
#
loop_
_entity_poly.entity_id
_entity_poly.type
_entity_poly.pdbx_seq_one_letter_code
_entity_poly.pdbx_strand_id
1 'polypeptide(L)'
;MRIAHILWSMGTGGTENMVVDIASVQSENHEVCIFVINDWVEEYMLRKLNSKCKVVLLRRKPGSKNPLPLVRLNWKLWRFHPDIIHFHSSRSINCIKACGDTLKIRTIHGIGNNPKDFKPCCKLISISQAVADFTRKQGYDSIVIPNGIRVKAISHDSERKQCNKSYHFIQVSRLEIATKAQDVLIKAIAKLKADGVDNFVMHLVGDGDDFSVLQKLCEDQGVSDIVKFEGRWNQQKIYAFLCQYDLFIQSSRDEGFGLTIAEAMAAKVPVLVSNIPGPMEVIDNGRLGMSFENENPADCAEKIKQFILNGRNETQVEDAYQYVKSHYDVSVTAQKYLEVYESILKK
;
A
#
# COMPACT_ATOMS: atom_id res chain seq x y z
N MET A 1 -21.60 9.17 13.89
CA MET A 1 -20.83 10.27 13.27
C MET A 1 -21.09 10.32 11.77
N ARG A 2 -21.00 11.50 11.16
CA ARG A 2 -20.97 11.70 9.72
C ARG A 2 -19.53 11.97 9.29
N ILE A 3 -18.98 11.07 8.50
CA ILE A 3 -17.55 11.07 8.10
C ILE A 3 -17.44 11.32 6.60
N ALA A 4 -16.71 12.36 6.22
CA ALA A 4 -16.41 12.67 4.82
C ALA A 4 -14.95 12.34 4.50
N HIS A 5 -14.70 11.32 3.71
CA HIS A 5 -13.37 11.04 3.15
C HIS A 5 -13.18 11.80 1.85
N ILE A 6 -12.06 12.47 1.70
CA ILE A 6 -11.73 13.26 0.51
C ILE A 6 -10.57 12.59 -0.24
N LEU A 7 -10.88 12.12 -1.45
CA LEU A 7 -9.92 11.57 -2.41
C LEU A 7 -9.72 12.50 -3.60
N TRP A 8 -8.51 12.53 -4.12
CA TRP A 8 -8.23 13.27 -5.36
C TRP A 8 -8.74 12.51 -6.58
N SER A 9 -8.51 11.20 -6.61
CA SER A 9 -8.96 10.23 -7.61
C SER A 9 -9.34 8.93 -6.91
N MET A 10 -9.95 7.99 -7.62
CA MET A 10 -10.26 6.65 -7.13
C MET A 10 -9.73 5.60 -8.12
N GLY A 11 -8.42 5.61 -8.31
CA GLY A 11 -7.69 4.57 -9.05
C GLY A 11 -7.47 3.30 -8.21
N THR A 12 -6.65 2.39 -8.71
CA THR A 12 -6.34 1.12 -8.03
C THR A 12 -5.05 1.17 -7.18
N GLY A 13 -4.59 2.37 -6.82
CA GLY A 13 -3.44 2.55 -5.93
C GLY A 13 -3.68 2.03 -4.51
N GLY A 14 -2.61 1.80 -3.76
CA GLY A 14 -2.71 1.31 -2.38
C GLY A 14 -3.50 2.24 -1.46
N THR A 15 -3.31 3.55 -1.58
CA THR A 15 -4.04 4.56 -0.79
C THR A 15 -5.54 4.51 -1.05
N GLU A 16 -5.95 4.48 -2.33
CA GLU A 16 -7.35 4.45 -2.71
C GLU A 16 -8.03 3.16 -2.25
N ASN A 17 -7.37 2.01 -2.43
CA ASN A 17 -7.87 0.72 -1.95
C ASN A 17 -8.08 0.73 -0.44
N MET A 18 -7.09 1.21 0.32
CA MET A 18 -7.17 1.30 1.77
C MET A 18 -8.32 2.21 2.23
N VAL A 19 -8.50 3.38 1.61
CA VAL A 19 -9.60 4.31 1.98
C VAL A 19 -10.95 3.69 1.70
N VAL A 20 -11.12 3.01 0.56
CA VAL A 20 -12.36 2.28 0.23
C VAL A 20 -12.64 1.18 1.25
N ASP A 21 -11.61 0.46 1.70
CA ASP A 21 -11.74 -0.59 2.70
C ASP A 21 -12.10 -0.04 4.08
N ILE A 22 -11.42 1.01 4.54
CA ILE A 22 -11.72 1.69 5.81
C ILE A 22 -13.13 2.29 5.79
N ALA A 23 -13.49 3.03 4.73
CA ALA A 23 -14.82 3.62 4.61
C ALA A 23 -15.93 2.57 4.59
N SER A 24 -15.68 1.40 3.98
CA SER A 24 -16.62 0.28 3.99
C SER A 24 -16.85 -0.25 5.40
N VAL A 25 -15.81 -0.44 6.21
CA VAL A 25 -15.92 -0.87 7.62
C VAL A 25 -16.63 0.20 8.45
N GLN A 26 -16.22 1.45 8.33
CA GLN A 26 -16.83 2.55 9.10
C GLN A 26 -18.32 2.75 8.77
N SER A 27 -18.72 2.48 7.51
CA SER A 27 -20.12 2.64 7.07
C SER A 27 -21.09 1.62 7.66
N GLU A 28 -20.60 0.59 8.34
CA GLU A 28 -21.46 -0.36 9.06
C GLU A 28 -22.23 0.32 10.20
N ASN A 29 -21.58 1.25 10.92
CA ASN A 29 -22.11 1.89 12.11
C ASN A 29 -22.16 3.44 12.02
N HIS A 30 -21.65 4.03 10.94
CA HIS A 30 -21.56 5.48 10.76
C HIS A 30 -22.05 5.91 9.39
N GLU A 31 -22.48 7.16 9.26
CA GLU A 31 -22.83 7.74 7.97
C GLU A 31 -21.54 8.20 7.26
N VAL A 32 -21.09 7.42 6.25
CA VAL A 32 -19.82 7.65 5.54
C VAL A 32 -20.08 8.08 4.11
N CYS A 33 -19.36 9.11 3.66
CA CYS A 33 -19.38 9.56 2.27
C CYS A 33 -17.96 9.78 1.75
N ILE A 34 -17.62 9.18 0.61
CA ILE A 34 -16.38 9.43 -0.10
C ILE A 34 -16.63 10.48 -1.17
N PHE A 35 -15.89 11.58 -1.13
CA PHE A 35 -15.90 12.63 -2.15
C PHE A 35 -14.67 12.47 -3.05
N VAL A 36 -14.89 12.17 -4.34
CA VAL A 36 -13.84 12.02 -5.34
C VAL A 36 -13.80 13.25 -6.24
N ILE A 37 -12.68 13.96 -6.27
CA ILE A 37 -12.56 15.26 -6.93
C ILE A 37 -12.40 15.11 -8.45
N ASN A 38 -11.42 14.30 -8.89
CA ASN A 38 -11.14 14.12 -10.31
C ASN A 38 -12.05 13.06 -10.96
N ASP A 39 -11.97 12.99 -12.30
CA ASP A 39 -12.75 12.08 -13.13
C ASP A 39 -12.14 10.67 -13.27
N TRP A 40 -10.91 10.47 -12.83
CA TRP A 40 -10.28 9.14 -12.83
C TRP A 40 -10.86 8.30 -11.70
N VAL A 41 -11.78 7.42 -12.06
CA VAL A 41 -12.49 6.50 -11.17
C VAL A 41 -12.57 5.12 -11.82
N GLU A 42 -12.03 4.14 -11.17
CA GLU A 42 -12.12 2.73 -11.58
C GLU A 42 -13.43 2.13 -11.09
N GLU A 43 -14.20 1.55 -12.01
CA GLU A 43 -15.51 0.96 -11.69
C GLU A 43 -15.42 -0.16 -10.63
N TYR A 44 -14.34 -0.93 -10.69
CA TYR A 44 -14.03 -1.95 -9.70
C TYR A 44 -14.04 -1.39 -8.25
N MET A 45 -13.49 -0.19 -8.05
CA MET A 45 -13.43 0.46 -6.72
C MET A 45 -14.81 0.83 -6.19
N LEU A 46 -15.73 1.21 -7.09
CA LEU A 46 -17.12 1.48 -6.70
C LEU A 46 -17.86 0.19 -6.30
N ARG A 47 -17.61 -0.91 -7.02
CA ARG A 47 -18.21 -2.22 -6.71
C ARG A 47 -17.69 -2.82 -5.41
N LYS A 48 -16.48 -2.46 -5.00
CA LYS A 48 -15.84 -2.94 -3.78
C LYS A 48 -16.42 -2.32 -2.51
N LEU A 49 -17.04 -1.14 -2.62
CA LEU A 49 -17.59 -0.40 -1.48
C LEU A 49 -18.79 -1.13 -0.86
N ASN A 50 -18.90 -1.03 0.46
CA ASN A 50 -20.12 -1.39 1.17
C ASN A 50 -21.29 -0.54 0.66
N SER A 51 -22.46 -1.13 0.44
CA SER A 51 -23.68 -0.46 -0.07
C SER A 51 -24.16 0.70 0.82
N LYS A 52 -23.81 0.72 2.10
CA LYS A 52 -24.09 1.81 3.03
C LYS A 52 -23.18 3.03 2.84
N CYS A 53 -22.01 2.86 2.22
CA CYS A 53 -21.07 3.95 1.97
C CYS A 53 -21.49 4.78 0.76
N LYS A 54 -21.76 6.05 0.95
CA LYS A 54 -22.11 6.97 -0.13
C LYS A 54 -20.87 7.43 -0.90
N VAL A 55 -21.02 7.67 -2.22
CA VAL A 55 -19.96 8.24 -3.05
C VAL A 55 -20.47 9.44 -3.83
N VAL A 56 -19.68 10.51 -3.83
CA VAL A 56 -19.92 11.72 -4.60
C VAL A 56 -18.80 11.92 -5.60
N LEU A 57 -19.08 11.70 -6.87
CA LEU A 57 -18.15 11.92 -7.97
C LEU A 57 -18.30 13.33 -8.50
N LEU A 58 -17.24 14.14 -8.43
CA LEU A 58 -17.25 15.52 -8.91
C LEU A 58 -16.76 15.65 -10.35
N ARG A 59 -16.09 14.63 -10.88
CA ARG A 59 -15.65 14.46 -12.27
C ARG A 59 -14.89 15.67 -12.80
N ARG A 60 -14.00 16.24 -12.00
CA ARG A 60 -13.13 17.32 -12.42
C ARG A 60 -12.00 16.76 -13.31
N LYS A 61 -11.87 17.29 -14.53
CA LYS A 61 -10.75 16.91 -15.40
C LYS A 61 -9.43 17.40 -14.80
N PRO A 62 -8.35 16.59 -14.80
CA PRO A 62 -7.03 17.03 -14.40
C PRO A 62 -6.61 18.29 -15.16
N GLY A 63 -5.95 19.24 -14.47
CA GLY A 63 -5.55 20.51 -15.08
C GLY A 63 -6.67 21.53 -15.35
N SER A 64 -7.95 21.16 -15.17
CA SER A 64 -9.08 22.06 -15.44
C SER A 64 -9.06 23.29 -14.52
N LYS A 65 -9.26 24.47 -15.13
CA LYS A 65 -9.47 25.76 -14.42
C LYS A 65 -10.94 26.02 -14.08
N ASN A 66 -11.88 25.12 -14.48
CA ASN A 66 -13.29 25.25 -14.19
C ASN A 66 -13.55 25.14 -12.67
N PRO A 67 -14.10 26.15 -11.99
CA PRO A 67 -14.35 26.12 -10.54
C PRO A 67 -15.62 25.33 -10.17
N LEU A 68 -16.54 25.07 -11.09
CA LEU A 68 -17.85 24.45 -10.79
C LEU A 68 -17.76 23.13 -10.03
N PRO A 69 -16.84 22.18 -10.34
CA PRO A 69 -16.70 20.95 -9.54
C PRO A 69 -16.32 21.24 -8.07
N LEU A 70 -15.51 22.27 -7.82
CA LEU A 70 -15.10 22.64 -6.47
C LEU A 70 -16.22 23.39 -5.72
N VAL A 71 -16.99 24.21 -6.40
CA VAL A 71 -18.22 24.82 -5.85
C VAL A 71 -19.21 23.72 -5.46
N ARG A 72 -19.42 22.75 -6.36
CA ARG A 72 -20.29 21.58 -6.09
C ARG A 72 -19.78 20.71 -4.94
N LEU A 73 -18.45 20.52 -4.80
CA LEU A 73 -17.84 19.84 -3.66
C LEU A 73 -18.23 20.52 -2.35
N ASN A 74 -18.00 21.83 -2.27
CA ASN A 74 -18.27 22.61 -1.07
C ASN A 74 -19.77 22.62 -0.72
N TRP A 75 -20.66 22.77 -1.71
CA TRP A 75 -22.11 22.70 -1.51
C TRP A 75 -22.56 21.33 -1.01
N LYS A 76 -22.05 20.23 -1.60
CA LYS A 76 -22.40 18.87 -1.17
C LYS A 76 -21.84 18.53 0.21
N LEU A 77 -20.65 19.00 0.57
CA LEU A 77 -20.10 18.88 1.92
C LEU A 77 -20.94 19.65 2.92
N TRP A 78 -21.28 20.90 2.60
CA TRP A 78 -22.18 21.70 3.44
C TRP A 78 -23.53 20.99 3.68
N ARG A 79 -24.12 20.41 2.63
CA ARG A 79 -25.39 19.66 2.76
C ARG A 79 -25.23 18.33 3.53
N PHE A 80 -24.07 17.71 3.48
CA PHE A 80 -23.79 16.47 4.21
C PHE A 80 -23.59 16.71 5.70
N HIS A 81 -23.20 17.93 6.09
CA HIS A 81 -22.89 18.32 7.47
C HIS A 81 -21.96 17.31 8.18
N PRO A 82 -20.74 17.08 7.68
CA PRO A 82 -19.83 16.11 8.29
C PRO A 82 -19.37 16.56 9.68
N ASP A 83 -19.28 15.62 10.62
CA ASP A 83 -18.59 15.82 11.90
C ASP A 83 -17.08 15.83 11.71
N ILE A 84 -16.59 15.01 10.77
CA ILE A 84 -15.18 14.85 10.41
C ILE A 84 -14.98 14.97 8.90
N ILE A 85 -13.99 15.75 8.47
CA ILE A 85 -13.46 15.75 7.10
C ILE A 85 -12.07 15.15 7.12
N HIS A 86 -11.91 13.97 6.52
CA HIS A 86 -10.65 13.25 6.48
C HIS A 86 -10.01 13.30 5.09
N PHE A 87 -8.83 13.90 5.02
CA PHE A 87 -8.06 14.08 3.80
C PHE A 87 -7.03 12.97 3.61
N HIS A 88 -6.97 12.42 2.40
CA HIS A 88 -5.97 11.44 1.97
C HIS A 88 -5.01 11.98 0.90
N SER A 89 -5.17 13.25 0.52
CA SER A 89 -4.29 13.93 -0.43
C SER A 89 -4.09 15.38 -0.02
N SER A 90 -2.85 15.88 -0.12
CA SER A 90 -2.50 17.27 0.16
C SER A 90 -3.25 18.26 -0.72
N ARG A 91 -3.42 17.93 -2.00
CA ARG A 91 -4.08 18.80 -2.99
C ARG A 91 -5.54 19.10 -2.68
N SER A 92 -6.22 18.23 -1.94
CA SER A 92 -7.65 18.36 -1.66
C SER A 92 -7.97 19.36 -0.54
N ILE A 93 -7.03 19.63 0.38
CA ILE A 93 -7.25 20.48 1.56
C ILE A 93 -7.61 21.91 1.14
N ASN A 94 -6.88 22.46 0.17
CA ASN A 94 -7.07 23.83 -0.30
C ASN A 94 -8.36 24.01 -1.13
N CYS A 95 -9.00 22.91 -1.53
CA CYS A 95 -10.25 22.93 -2.30
C CYS A 95 -11.49 23.11 -1.42
N ILE A 96 -11.39 22.91 -0.09
CA ILE A 96 -12.55 22.96 0.82
C ILE A 96 -12.56 24.27 1.57
N LYS A 97 -13.62 25.06 1.30
CA LYS A 97 -13.89 26.36 1.94
C LYS A 97 -15.15 26.33 2.80
N ALA A 98 -16.07 25.40 2.50
CA ALA A 98 -17.24 25.16 3.32
C ALA A 98 -16.88 24.40 4.60
N CYS A 99 -17.76 24.41 5.58
CA CYS A 99 -17.62 23.69 6.83
C CYS A 99 -16.37 24.14 7.63
N GLY A 100 -16.26 25.46 7.87
CA GLY A 100 -15.12 26.09 8.57
C GLY A 100 -14.80 25.47 9.92
N ASP A 101 -15.85 25.19 10.70
CA ASP A 101 -15.73 24.66 12.07
C ASP A 101 -15.66 23.14 12.14
N THR A 102 -15.83 22.44 11.01
CA THR A 102 -15.72 20.98 10.98
C THR A 102 -14.28 20.55 11.18
N LEU A 103 -14.09 19.54 12.02
CA LEU A 103 -12.77 18.98 12.33
C LEU A 103 -12.13 18.34 11.10
N LYS A 104 -10.91 18.75 10.79
CA LYS A 104 -10.15 18.32 9.63
C LYS A 104 -8.98 17.45 10.06
N ILE A 105 -8.95 16.25 9.53
CA ILE A 105 -7.89 15.27 9.80
C ILE A 105 -7.19 14.94 8.47
N ARG A 106 -5.90 14.62 8.54
CA ARG A 106 -5.18 14.17 7.36
C ARG A 106 -4.34 12.93 7.67
N THR A 107 -4.43 11.93 6.79
CA THR A 107 -3.46 10.83 6.74
C THR A 107 -2.35 11.16 5.76
N ILE A 108 -1.11 10.94 6.21
CA ILE A 108 0.14 11.11 5.47
C ILE A 108 0.58 9.73 5.00
N HIS A 109 0.54 9.49 3.68
CA HIS A 109 0.74 8.19 3.05
C HIS A 109 2.18 7.94 2.56
N GLY A 110 3.12 8.81 2.85
CA GLY A 110 4.51 8.66 2.43
C GLY A 110 5.39 9.83 2.82
N ILE A 111 6.66 9.68 2.54
CA ILE A 111 7.69 10.70 2.75
C ILE A 111 7.61 11.74 1.61
N GLY A 112 8.10 12.97 1.83
CA GLY A 112 8.12 14.03 0.80
C GLY A 112 6.86 14.90 0.72
N ASN A 113 5.93 14.79 1.67
CA ASN A 113 4.77 15.68 1.74
C ASN A 113 5.16 17.13 2.11
N ASN A 114 4.47 18.13 1.52
CA ASN A 114 4.71 19.54 1.85
C ASN A 114 4.12 19.88 3.23
N PRO A 115 4.93 20.37 4.19
CA PRO A 115 4.45 20.69 5.53
C PRO A 115 3.39 21.80 5.59
N LYS A 116 3.35 22.70 4.59
CA LYS A 116 2.31 23.77 4.51
C LYS A 116 0.90 23.20 4.44
N ASP A 117 0.75 21.98 3.94
CA ASP A 117 -0.55 21.30 3.83
C ASP A 117 -1.00 20.66 5.15
N PHE A 118 -0.18 20.71 6.21
CA PHE A 118 -0.52 20.16 7.53
C PHE A 118 -1.29 21.15 8.40
N LYS A 119 -1.01 22.44 8.25
CA LYS A 119 -1.57 23.53 9.10
C LYS A 119 -3.10 23.56 9.21
N PRO A 120 -3.88 23.27 8.13
CA PRO A 120 -5.34 23.34 8.23
C PRO A 120 -5.98 22.19 9.02
N CYS A 121 -5.19 21.16 9.39
CA CYS A 121 -5.71 19.96 10.05
C CYS A 121 -5.50 20.03 11.56
N CYS A 122 -6.54 19.70 12.31
CA CYS A 122 -6.47 19.62 13.77
C CYS A 122 -5.71 18.37 14.25
N LYS A 123 -5.61 17.35 13.40
CA LYS A 123 -4.88 16.13 13.69
C LYS A 123 -4.23 15.56 12.42
N LEU A 124 -3.01 15.04 12.57
CA LEU A 124 -2.29 14.31 11.53
C LEU A 124 -2.16 12.85 11.93
N ILE A 125 -2.27 11.97 10.94
CA ILE A 125 -2.08 10.53 11.09
C ILE A 125 -1.00 10.09 10.12
N SER A 126 -0.02 9.34 10.58
CA SER A 126 1.04 8.74 9.77
C SER A 126 0.84 7.23 9.65
N ILE A 127 1.06 6.69 8.45
CA ILE A 127 0.81 5.27 8.16
C ILE A 127 1.90 4.33 8.70
N SER A 128 2.98 4.88 9.24
CA SER A 128 4.11 4.14 9.81
C SER A 128 4.91 5.04 10.75
N GLN A 129 5.76 4.46 11.57
CA GLN A 129 6.70 5.21 12.40
C GLN A 129 7.69 6.01 11.53
N ALA A 130 8.14 5.44 10.42
CA ALA A 130 9.00 6.13 9.46
C ALA A 130 8.38 7.44 8.93
N VAL A 131 7.08 7.40 8.57
CA VAL A 131 6.34 8.60 8.13
C VAL A 131 6.11 9.57 9.29
N ALA A 132 5.88 9.09 10.52
CA ALA A 132 5.74 9.94 11.70
C ALA A 132 7.05 10.68 12.04
N ASP A 133 8.17 10.00 11.95
CA ASP A 133 9.49 10.60 12.19
C ASP A 133 9.83 11.66 11.13
N PHE A 134 9.50 11.40 9.85
CA PHE A 134 9.58 12.41 8.81
C PHE A 134 8.71 13.63 9.14
N THR A 135 7.47 13.41 9.56
CA THR A 135 6.52 14.48 9.91
C THR A 135 7.02 15.30 11.10
N ARG A 136 7.58 14.64 12.11
CA ARG A 136 8.18 15.29 13.29
C ARG A 136 9.40 16.15 12.92
N LYS A 137 10.26 15.70 12.01
CA LYS A 137 11.36 16.50 11.48
C LYS A 137 10.90 17.79 10.77
N GLN A 138 9.66 17.83 10.30
CA GLN A 138 9.02 19.02 9.73
C GLN A 138 8.32 19.90 10.78
N GLY A 139 8.43 19.58 12.08
CA GLY A 139 7.84 20.34 13.17
C GLY A 139 6.38 20.02 13.47
N TYR A 140 5.87 18.85 13.05
CA TYR A 140 4.49 18.42 13.28
C TYR A 140 4.43 17.04 13.92
N ASP A 141 3.60 16.88 14.95
CA ASP A 141 3.31 15.59 15.55
C ASP A 141 2.15 14.89 14.82
N SER A 142 2.25 13.59 14.71
CA SER A 142 1.20 12.74 14.15
C SER A 142 0.99 11.47 14.98
N ILE A 143 -0.22 10.92 14.92
CA ILE A 143 -0.54 9.62 15.51
C ILE A 143 -0.20 8.55 14.47
N VAL A 144 0.49 7.49 14.88
CA VAL A 144 0.78 6.37 13.99
C VAL A 144 -0.43 5.42 13.96
N ILE A 145 -1.03 5.27 12.79
CA ILE A 145 -2.04 4.25 12.49
C ILE A 145 -1.59 3.53 11.23
N PRO A 146 -1.09 2.29 11.34
CA PRO A 146 -0.67 1.52 10.18
C PRO A 146 -1.79 1.31 9.16
N ASN A 147 -1.40 1.20 7.89
CA ASN A 147 -2.35 0.85 6.84
C ASN A 147 -2.98 -0.51 7.10
N GLY A 148 -4.26 -0.64 6.75
CA GLY A 148 -5.01 -1.87 6.88
C GLY A 148 -5.23 -2.58 5.55
N ILE A 149 -5.28 -3.92 5.59
CA ILE A 149 -5.61 -4.80 4.48
C ILE A 149 -6.78 -5.72 4.85
N ARG A 150 -7.51 -6.23 3.86
CA ARG A 150 -8.60 -7.20 4.09
C ARG A 150 -8.05 -8.61 4.28
N VAL A 151 -7.49 -8.92 5.45
CA VAL A 151 -6.86 -10.21 5.74
C VAL A 151 -7.77 -11.40 5.41
N LYS A 152 -9.05 -11.32 5.76
CA LYS A 152 -10.05 -12.37 5.48
C LYS A 152 -10.34 -12.61 3.99
N ALA A 153 -10.00 -11.67 3.12
CA ALA A 153 -10.22 -11.80 1.68
C ALA A 153 -9.01 -12.40 0.94
N ILE A 154 -7.88 -12.52 1.63
CA ILE A 154 -6.64 -13.07 1.06
C ILE A 154 -6.65 -14.58 1.21
N SER A 155 -6.49 -15.29 0.09
CA SER A 155 -6.38 -16.74 0.06
C SER A 155 -5.03 -17.18 0.67
N HIS A 156 -5.08 -18.18 1.53
CA HIS A 156 -3.92 -18.88 2.04
C HIS A 156 -4.20 -20.37 1.89
N ASP A 157 -3.51 -21.02 0.97
CA ASP A 157 -3.66 -22.46 0.75
C ASP A 157 -2.89 -23.19 1.84
N SER A 158 -3.62 -24.04 2.59
CA SER A 158 -3.02 -24.90 3.60
C SER A 158 -2.40 -26.17 2.98
N GLU A 159 -2.73 -26.49 1.72
CA GLU A 159 -2.25 -27.67 1.01
C GLU A 159 -1.28 -27.33 -0.12
N ARG A 160 -0.24 -26.56 0.18
CA ARG A 160 0.82 -26.34 -0.81
C ARG A 160 1.54 -27.65 -1.09
N LYS A 161 1.21 -28.30 -2.20
CA LYS A 161 1.99 -29.42 -2.72
C LYS A 161 3.34 -28.87 -3.17
N GLN A 162 4.40 -29.10 -2.37
CA GLN A 162 5.79 -28.98 -2.82
C GLN A 162 6.02 -29.99 -3.95
N CYS A 163 5.42 -29.77 -5.11
CA CYS A 163 5.51 -30.67 -6.24
C CYS A 163 6.43 -30.14 -7.35
N ASN A 164 7.05 -28.98 -7.18
CA ASN A 164 7.80 -28.38 -8.29
C ASN A 164 9.30 -28.35 -8.04
N LYS A 165 10.02 -28.81 -9.03
CA LYS A 165 11.49 -28.70 -9.12
C LYS A 165 11.99 -27.25 -9.25
N SER A 166 11.10 -26.24 -9.33
CA SER A 166 11.42 -24.83 -9.53
C SER A 166 10.64 -23.96 -8.56
N TYR A 167 11.30 -22.97 -7.95
CA TYR A 167 10.68 -21.97 -7.09
C TYR A 167 10.02 -20.87 -7.92
N HIS A 168 8.93 -20.30 -7.39
CA HIS A 168 8.25 -19.15 -7.98
C HIS A 168 8.30 -17.97 -7.00
N PHE A 169 9.03 -16.93 -7.35
CA PHE A 169 9.15 -15.69 -6.57
C PHE A 169 8.29 -14.60 -7.18
N ILE A 170 7.86 -13.65 -6.38
CA ILE A 170 6.98 -12.57 -6.85
C ILE A 170 7.34 -11.23 -6.22
N GLN A 171 7.29 -10.16 -7.03
CA GLN A 171 7.21 -8.78 -6.57
C GLN A 171 5.92 -8.16 -7.15
N VAL A 172 5.14 -7.49 -6.31
CA VAL A 172 3.93 -6.77 -6.71
C VAL A 172 4.13 -5.29 -6.44
N SER A 173 4.40 -4.51 -7.48
CA SER A 173 4.65 -3.08 -7.35
C SER A 173 4.48 -2.36 -8.68
N ARG A 174 4.38 -1.01 -8.67
CA ARG A 174 4.55 -0.22 -9.88
C ARG A 174 5.95 -0.48 -10.44
N LEU A 175 6.07 -0.58 -11.76
CA LEU A 175 7.36 -0.70 -12.43
C LEU A 175 8.00 0.70 -12.51
N GLU A 176 8.67 1.09 -11.44
CA GLU A 176 9.29 2.39 -11.22
C GLU A 176 10.62 2.19 -10.49
N ILE A 177 11.72 2.27 -11.23
CA ILE A 177 13.06 1.98 -10.74
C ILE A 177 13.45 2.89 -9.58
N ALA A 178 13.10 4.17 -9.69
CA ALA A 178 13.49 5.18 -8.70
C ALA A 178 13.00 4.86 -7.27
N THR A 179 11.84 4.22 -7.14
CA THR A 179 11.24 3.92 -5.84
C THR A 179 11.16 2.43 -5.53
N LYS A 180 10.91 1.58 -6.54
CA LYS A 180 10.67 0.13 -6.35
C LYS A 180 11.88 -0.76 -6.65
N ALA A 181 12.92 -0.19 -7.24
CA ALA A 181 14.26 -0.79 -7.41
C ALA A 181 14.26 -2.21 -8.01
N GLN A 182 13.41 -2.48 -9.01
CA GLN A 182 13.42 -3.76 -9.72
C GLN A 182 14.77 -4.02 -10.39
N ASP A 183 15.54 -2.99 -10.71
CA ASP A 183 16.90 -3.10 -11.24
C ASP A 183 17.87 -3.79 -10.27
N VAL A 184 17.72 -3.54 -8.96
CA VAL A 184 18.51 -4.23 -7.92
C VAL A 184 18.17 -5.72 -7.91
N LEU A 185 16.88 -6.06 -7.97
CA LEU A 185 16.42 -7.44 -8.00
C LEU A 185 16.87 -8.17 -9.27
N ILE A 186 16.74 -7.55 -10.44
CA ILE A 186 17.21 -8.14 -11.72
C ILE A 186 18.72 -8.43 -11.69
N LYS A 187 19.53 -7.50 -11.16
CA LYS A 187 20.96 -7.72 -10.97
C LYS A 187 21.27 -8.84 -9.98
N ALA A 188 20.47 -8.98 -8.91
CA ALA A 188 20.60 -10.09 -7.96
C ALA A 188 20.30 -11.43 -8.63
N ILE A 189 19.27 -11.50 -9.49
CA ILE A 189 18.92 -12.68 -10.27
C ILE A 189 20.04 -13.05 -11.26
N ALA A 190 20.65 -12.06 -11.93
CA ALA A 190 21.78 -12.28 -12.81
C ALA A 190 22.97 -12.88 -12.07
N LYS A 191 23.24 -12.42 -10.86
CA LYS A 191 24.29 -12.99 -10.01
C LYS A 191 23.98 -14.44 -9.63
N LEU A 192 22.75 -14.74 -9.22
CA LEU A 192 22.33 -16.12 -8.89
C LEU A 192 22.53 -17.05 -10.08
N LYS A 193 22.11 -16.62 -11.29
CA LYS A 193 22.31 -17.40 -12.51
C LYS A 193 23.78 -17.64 -12.81
N ALA A 194 24.63 -16.62 -12.64
CA ALA A 194 26.09 -16.77 -12.81
C ALA A 194 26.70 -17.72 -11.77
N ASP A 195 26.14 -17.79 -10.58
CA ASP A 195 26.54 -18.73 -9.51
C ASP A 195 25.94 -20.14 -9.70
N GLY A 196 25.26 -20.41 -10.83
CA GLY A 196 24.63 -21.71 -11.15
C GLY A 196 23.33 -22.00 -10.40
N VAL A 197 22.68 -20.97 -9.84
CA VAL A 197 21.37 -21.07 -9.17
C VAL A 197 20.31 -20.50 -10.10
N ASP A 198 19.61 -21.38 -10.83
CA ASP A 198 18.63 -21.01 -11.87
C ASP A 198 17.30 -21.79 -11.77
N ASN A 199 17.11 -22.56 -10.72
CA ASN A 199 15.91 -23.37 -10.50
C ASN A 199 14.73 -22.58 -9.95
N PHE A 200 14.53 -21.34 -10.41
CA PHE A 200 13.43 -20.47 -10.02
C PHE A 200 12.95 -19.58 -11.16
N VAL A 201 11.76 -19.02 -11.01
CA VAL A 201 11.18 -17.99 -11.87
C VAL A 201 10.80 -16.78 -11.01
N MET A 202 11.18 -15.57 -11.44
CA MET A 202 10.82 -14.32 -10.82
C MET A 202 9.67 -13.66 -11.59
N HIS A 203 8.55 -13.42 -10.92
CA HIS A 203 7.37 -12.76 -11.48
C HIS A 203 7.30 -11.31 -11.02
N LEU A 204 7.36 -10.37 -11.96
CA LEU A 204 7.17 -8.94 -11.73
C LEU A 204 5.74 -8.57 -12.10
N VAL A 205 4.91 -8.34 -11.08
CA VAL A 205 3.51 -7.96 -11.24
C VAL A 205 3.36 -6.46 -11.10
N GLY A 206 2.84 -5.82 -12.12
CA GLY A 206 2.58 -4.39 -12.19
C GLY A 206 2.76 -3.81 -13.59
N ASP A 207 2.57 -2.50 -13.67
CA ASP A 207 2.87 -1.68 -14.83
C ASP A 207 3.60 -0.39 -14.39
N GLY A 208 4.16 0.35 -15.32
CA GLY A 208 4.84 1.62 -15.04
C GLY A 208 5.74 2.08 -16.17
N ASP A 209 6.22 3.31 -16.05
CA ASP A 209 6.97 4.00 -17.10
C ASP A 209 8.32 3.33 -17.41
N ASP A 210 8.88 2.57 -16.44
CA ASP A 210 10.18 1.91 -16.59
C ASP A 210 10.08 0.48 -17.17
N PHE A 211 8.89 0.03 -17.61
CA PHE A 211 8.70 -1.32 -18.15
C PHE A 211 9.74 -1.68 -19.23
N SER A 212 9.88 -0.84 -20.27
CA SER A 212 10.82 -1.09 -21.38
C SER A 212 12.29 -1.08 -20.93
N VAL A 213 12.62 -0.23 -19.96
CA VAL A 213 13.96 -0.15 -19.38
C VAL A 213 14.29 -1.44 -18.63
N LEU A 214 13.34 -1.96 -17.86
CA LEU A 214 13.50 -3.20 -17.11
C LEU A 214 13.59 -4.43 -18.03
N GLN A 215 12.81 -4.47 -19.12
CA GLN A 215 12.92 -5.53 -20.12
C GLN A 215 14.33 -5.55 -20.75
N LYS A 216 14.81 -4.38 -21.19
CA LYS A 216 16.15 -4.26 -21.73
C LYS A 216 17.21 -4.67 -20.71
N LEU A 217 17.05 -4.30 -19.45
CA LEU A 217 17.97 -4.72 -18.40
C LEU A 217 18.00 -6.25 -18.25
N CYS A 218 16.86 -6.95 -18.36
CA CYS A 218 16.82 -8.40 -18.33
C CYS A 218 17.58 -9.02 -19.53
N GLU A 219 17.46 -8.44 -20.71
CA GLU A 219 18.21 -8.85 -21.91
C GLU A 219 19.71 -8.65 -21.71
N ASP A 220 20.13 -7.45 -21.30
CA ASP A 220 21.54 -7.09 -21.08
C ASP A 220 22.20 -7.93 -19.98
N GLN A 221 21.42 -8.37 -18.98
CA GLN A 221 21.87 -9.24 -17.89
C GLN A 221 21.71 -10.75 -18.21
N GLY A 222 21.13 -11.11 -19.35
CA GLY A 222 20.94 -12.49 -19.76
C GLY A 222 19.96 -13.31 -18.88
N VAL A 223 18.91 -12.66 -18.32
CA VAL A 223 17.94 -13.29 -17.39
C VAL A 223 16.49 -13.25 -17.89
N SER A 224 16.26 -12.96 -19.17
CA SER A 224 14.92 -12.89 -19.77
C SER A 224 14.15 -14.21 -19.72
N ASP A 225 14.84 -15.33 -19.58
CA ASP A 225 14.28 -16.68 -19.39
C ASP A 225 13.75 -16.91 -17.97
N ILE A 226 14.31 -16.22 -16.97
CA ILE A 226 13.98 -16.36 -15.55
C ILE A 226 12.98 -15.28 -15.09
N VAL A 227 13.08 -14.03 -15.58
CA VAL A 227 12.23 -12.92 -15.18
C VAL A 227 11.01 -12.82 -16.09
N LYS A 228 9.81 -12.85 -15.51
CA LYS A 228 8.54 -12.72 -16.21
C LYS A 228 7.77 -11.47 -15.78
N PHE A 229 7.35 -10.68 -16.74
CA PHE A 229 6.49 -9.52 -16.54
C PHE A 229 5.03 -9.94 -16.70
N GLU A 230 4.28 -9.93 -15.59
CA GLU A 230 2.89 -10.43 -15.54
C GLU A 230 1.85 -9.37 -15.88
N GLY A 231 2.29 -8.12 -16.11
CA GLY A 231 1.40 -6.97 -16.26
C GLY A 231 0.66 -6.64 -14.96
N ARG A 232 -0.28 -5.73 -15.08
CA ARG A 232 -1.04 -5.22 -13.94
C ARG A 232 -2.09 -6.22 -13.47
N TRP A 233 -2.08 -6.52 -12.16
CA TRP A 233 -3.14 -7.27 -11.49
C TRP A 233 -4.01 -6.33 -10.65
N ASN A 234 -5.31 -6.61 -10.61
CA ASN A 234 -6.18 -5.99 -9.63
C ASN A 234 -6.02 -6.67 -8.26
N GLN A 235 -6.51 -6.02 -7.21
CA GLN A 235 -6.39 -6.53 -5.84
C GLN A 235 -7.03 -7.92 -5.65
N GLN A 236 -8.14 -8.22 -6.33
CA GLN A 236 -8.78 -9.54 -6.24
C GLN A 236 -7.85 -10.64 -6.76
N LYS A 237 -7.18 -10.39 -7.90
CA LYS A 237 -6.22 -11.34 -8.46
C LYS A 237 -5.02 -11.52 -7.54
N ILE A 238 -4.49 -10.41 -6.97
CA ILE A 238 -3.39 -10.47 -5.98
C ILE A 238 -3.82 -11.34 -4.80
N TYR A 239 -4.96 -11.08 -4.21
CA TYR A 239 -5.49 -11.80 -3.04
C TYR A 239 -5.75 -13.28 -3.30
N ALA A 240 -6.16 -13.63 -4.52
CA ALA A 240 -6.45 -15.02 -4.89
C ALA A 240 -5.17 -15.84 -5.16
N PHE A 241 -4.14 -15.21 -5.73
CA PHE A 241 -3.00 -15.96 -6.28
C PHE A 241 -1.70 -15.80 -5.50
N LEU A 242 -1.60 -14.80 -4.61
CA LEU A 242 -0.35 -14.53 -3.89
C LEU A 242 0.17 -15.75 -3.11
N CYS A 243 -0.73 -16.53 -2.50
CA CYS A 243 -0.41 -17.76 -1.77
C CYS A 243 0.25 -18.87 -2.61
N GLN A 244 0.25 -18.75 -3.94
CA GLN A 244 0.85 -19.74 -4.85
C GLN A 244 2.37 -19.54 -5.02
N TYR A 245 2.94 -18.45 -4.49
CA TYR A 245 4.37 -18.14 -4.63
C TYR A 245 5.17 -18.59 -3.41
N ASP A 246 6.44 -18.91 -3.64
CA ASP A 246 7.33 -19.43 -2.60
C ASP A 246 7.97 -18.33 -1.78
N LEU A 247 8.25 -17.17 -2.40
CA LEU A 247 8.85 -16.01 -1.76
C LEU A 247 8.31 -14.73 -2.38
N PHE A 248 7.89 -13.79 -1.56
CA PHE A 248 7.61 -12.42 -1.95
C PHE A 248 8.85 -11.55 -1.74
N ILE A 249 9.28 -10.79 -2.75
CA ILE A 249 10.47 -9.95 -2.68
C ILE A 249 10.09 -8.49 -2.92
N GLN A 250 10.48 -7.58 -2.03
CA GLN A 250 10.27 -6.13 -2.18
C GLN A 250 11.61 -5.41 -2.10
N SER A 251 12.13 -4.97 -3.24
CA SER A 251 13.45 -4.36 -3.37
C SER A 251 13.48 -2.83 -3.22
N SER A 252 12.39 -2.20 -2.76
CA SER A 252 12.19 -0.75 -2.79
C SER A 252 13.34 0.07 -2.20
N ARG A 253 13.63 1.21 -2.86
CA ARG A 253 14.47 2.31 -2.33
C ARG A 253 13.70 3.24 -1.41
N ASP A 254 12.41 3.41 -1.69
CA ASP A 254 11.50 4.24 -0.90
C ASP A 254 10.15 3.54 -0.77
N GLU A 255 9.71 3.34 0.46
CA GLU A 255 8.43 2.73 0.79
C GLU A 255 7.95 3.24 2.16
N GLY A 256 6.80 3.88 2.17
CA GLY A 256 6.24 4.44 3.40
C GLY A 256 5.71 3.39 4.38
N PHE A 257 5.25 2.23 3.87
CA PHE A 257 4.74 1.12 4.67
C PHE A 257 5.03 -0.23 4.00
N GLY A 258 4.43 -0.50 2.84
CA GLY A 258 4.54 -1.77 2.13
C GLY A 258 3.29 -2.63 2.28
N LEU A 259 2.16 -2.15 1.75
CA LEU A 259 0.90 -2.90 1.77
C LEU A 259 1.05 -4.30 1.18
N THR A 260 1.77 -4.43 0.06
CA THR A 260 1.97 -5.72 -0.60
C THR A 260 2.83 -6.70 0.21
N ILE A 261 3.71 -6.19 1.08
CA ILE A 261 4.45 -7.02 2.06
C ILE A 261 3.45 -7.60 3.07
N ALA A 262 2.59 -6.76 3.66
CA ALA A 262 1.54 -7.22 4.59
C ALA A 262 0.57 -8.19 3.91
N GLU A 263 0.21 -7.96 2.64
CA GLU A 263 -0.63 -8.86 1.83
C GLU A 263 0.05 -10.23 1.63
N ALA A 264 1.36 -10.26 1.38
CA ALA A 264 2.13 -11.50 1.26
C ALA A 264 2.20 -12.26 2.59
N MET A 265 2.44 -11.57 3.70
CA MET A 265 2.40 -12.18 5.03
C MET A 265 1.01 -12.73 5.37
N ALA A 266 -0.07 -12.02 4.98
CA ALA A 266 -1.44 -12.50 5.13
C ALA A 266 -1.77 -13.71 4.24
N ALA A 267 -1.12 -13.82 3.07
CA ALA A 267 -1.20 -14.99 2.20
C ALA A 267 -0.33 -16.16 2.69
N LYS A 268 0.32 -16.04 3.85
CA LYS A 268 1.29 -17.00 4.39
C LYS A 268 2.46 -17.26 3.41
N VAL A 269 2.93 -16.22 2.74
CA VAL A 269 4.12 -16.27 1.88
C VAL A 269 5.29 -15.64 2.62
N PRO A 270 6.44 -16.32 2.71
CA PRO A 270 7.66 -15.72 3.25
C PRO A 270 8.01 -14.43 2.52
N VAL A 271 8.58 -13.46 3.20
CA VAL A 271 8.92 -12.16 2.61
C VAL A 271 10.41 -11.85 2.75
N LEU A 272 10.99 -11.27 1.70
CA LEU A 272 12.34 -10.71 1.67
C LEU A 272 12.24 -9.24 1.23
N VAL A 273 12.71 -8.32 2.07
CA VAL A 273 12.56 -6.89 1.82
C VAL A 273 13.89 -6.15 1.92
N SER A 274 14.03 -5.02 1.23
CA SER A 274 15.15 -4.10 1.47
C SER A 274 15.08 -3.53 2.89
N ASN A 275 16.23 -3.33 3.57
CA ASN A 275 16.32 -2.89 4.96
C ASN A 275 16.06 -1.38 5.13
N ILE A 276 15.00 -0.86 4.49
CA ILE A 276 14.54 0.53 4.66
C ILE A 276 13.41 0.61 5.70
N PRO A 277 13.18 1.79 6.32
CA PRO A 277 12.32 1.90 7.51
C PRO A 277 10.91 1.32 7.37
N GLY A 278 10.16 1.66 6.29
CA GLY A 278 8.78 1.19 6.12
C GLY A 278 8.64 -0.34 6.04
N PRO A 279 9.33 -1.03 5.11
CA PRO A 279 9.36 -2.49 5.04
C PRO A 279 9.86 -3.16 6.31
N MET A 280 10.91 -2.63 6.96
CA MET A 280 11.44 -3.17 8.22
C MET A 280 10.41 -3.09 9.35
N GLU A 281 9.60 -2.03 9.43
CA GLU A 281 8.50 -1.91 10.38
C GLU A 281 7.45 -3.02 10.16
N VAL A 282 7.09 -3.31 8.90
CA VAL A 282 6.09 -4.34 8.57
C VAL A 282 6.54 -5.73 8.98
N ILE A 283 7.83 -6.05 8.80
CA ILE A 283 8.40 -7.36 9.20
C ILE A 283 8.93 -7.39 10.64
N ASP A 284 8.56 -6.40 11.46
CA ASP A 284 9.00 -6.27 12.85
C ASP A 284 10.53 -6.42 13.00
N ASN A 285 11.26 -5.59 12.25
CA ASN A 285 12.71 -5.51 12.25
C ASN A 285 13.43 -6.85 11.98
N GLY A 286 12.85 -7.70 11.14
CA GLY A 286 13.42 -8.99 10.73
C GLY A 286 12.88 -10.19 11.50
N ARG A 287 12.05 -10.00 12.51
CA ARG A 287 11.43 -11.10 13.24
C ARG A 287 10.45 -11.91 12.38
N LEU A 288 9.69 -11.22 11.51
CA LEU A 288 8.60 -11.80 10.72
C LEU A 288 8.93 -12.02 9.24
N GLY A 289 10.15 -11.73 8.82
CA GLY A 289 10.60 -11.86 7.45
C GLY A 289 12.10 -11.64 7.31
N MET A 290 12.63 -11.88 6.13
CA MET A 290 14.05 -11.65 5.82
C MET A 290 14.27 -10.24 5.30
N SER A 291 15.48 -9.72 5.48
CA SER A 291 15.89 -8.45 4.86
C SER A 291 17.25 -8.55 4.20
N PHE A 292 17.49 -7.69 3.22
CA PHE A 292 18.78 -7.49 2.58
C PHE A 292 19.16 -6.00 2.58
N GLU A 293 20.45 -5.73 2.46
CA GLU A 293 20.96 -4.36 2.43
C GLU A 293 20.41 -3.60 1.22
N ASN A 294 19.85 -2.42 1.48
CA ASN A 294 19.26 -1.59 0.43
C ASN A 294 20.28 -1.29 -0.67
N GLU A 295 19.84 -1.34 -1.94
CA GLU A 295 20.66 -1.13 -3.13
C GLU A 295 21.84 -2.11 -3.29
N ASN A 296 21.83 -3.24 -2.59
CA ASN A 296 22.87 -4.27 -2.67
C ASN A 296 22.37 -5.56 -3.37
N PRO A 297 22.58 -5.69 -4.70
CA PRO A 297 22.19 -6.90 -5.44
C PRO A 297 22.89 -8.18 -4.95
N ALA A 298 24.12 -8.06 -4.43
CA ALA A 298 24.87 -9.21 -3.95
C ALA A 298 24.28 -9.79 -2.67
N ASP A 299 23.91 -8.93 -1.71
CA ASP A 299 23.24 -9.37 -0.48
C ASP A 299 21.83 -9.90 -0.78
N CYS A 300 21.07 -9.25 -1.69
CA CYS A 300 19.80 -9.76 -2.16
C CYS A 300 19.91 -11.18 -2.73
N ALA A 301 20.89 -11.42 -3.60
CA ALA A 301 21.17 -12.73 -4.17
C ALA A 301 21.51 -13.76 -3.08
N GLU A 302 22.36 -13.40 -2.13
CA GLU A 302 22.75 -14.29 -1.04
C GLU A 302 21.54 -14.69 -0.17
N LYS A 303 20.64 -13.74 0.15
CA LYS A 303 19.39 -14.03 0.90
C LYS A 303 18.44 -14.95 0.12
N ILE A 304 18.30 -14.75 -1.19
CA ILE A 304 17.51 -15.64 -2.05
C ILE A 304 18.13 -17.04 -2.06
N LYS A 305 19.45 -17.15 -2.21
CA LYS A 305 20.18 -18.42 -2.18
C LYS A 305 20.00 -19.15 -0.85
N GLN A 306 20.09 -18.44 0.27
CA GLN A 306 19.83 -18.98 1.62
C GLN A 306 18.39 -19.51 1.74
N PHE A 307 17.40 -18.79 1.18
CA PHE A 307 16.01 -19.25 1.16
C PHE A 307 15.85 -20.55 0.34
N ILE A 308 16.48 -20.63 -0.84
CA ILE A 308 16.45 -21.85 -1.67
C ILE A 308 17.06 -23.04 -0.95
N LEU A 309 18.16 -22.85 -0.21
CA LEU A 309 18.87 -23.90 0.51
C LEU A 309 18.16 -24.36 1.78
N ASN A 310 17.64 -23.42 2.56
CA ASN A 310 17.06 -23.69 3.89
C ASN A 310 15.55 -23.95 3.84
N GLY A 311 14.89 -23.55 2.74
CA GLY A 311 13.45 -23.62 2.59
C GLY A 311 12.71 -22.58 3.44
N ARG A 312 11.41 -22.74 3.52
CA ARG A 312 10.46 -21.90 4.21
C ARG A 312 10.48 -22.21 5.71
N ASN A 313 10.52 -21.16 6.54
CA ASN A 313 10.35 -21.28 8.00
C ASN A 313 8.85 -21.15 8.36
N GLU A 314 8.18 -22.27 8.59
CA GLU A 314 6.73 -22.30 8.86
C GLU A 314 6.34 -21.54 10.13
N THR A 315 7.16 -21.59 11.19
CA THR A 315 6.91 -20.84 12.43
C THR A 315 6.94 -19.34 12.17
N GLN A 316 7.95 -18.84 11.46
CA GLN A 316 8.05 -17.41 11.11
C GLN A 316 6.87 -16.96 10.23
N VAL A 317 6.45 -17.79 9.29
CA VAL A 317 5.32 -17.50 8.41
C VAL A 317 4.00 -17.44 9.18
N GLU A 318 3.78 -18.37 10.09
CA GLU A 318 2.57 -18.34 10.95
C GLU A 318 2.58 -17.14 11.89
N ASP A 319 3.70 -16.82 12.51
CA ASP A 319 3.86 -15.63 13.36
C ASP A 319 3.59 -14.35 12.56
N ALA A 320 4.10 -14.26 11.32
CA ALA A 320 3.87 -13.15 10.41
C ALA A 320 2.37 -12.99 10.07
N TYR A 321 1.68 -14.09 9.76
CA TYR A 321 0.24 -14.10 9.51
C TYR A 321 -0.56 -13.61 10.72
N GLN A 322 -0.27 -14.13 11.93
CA GLN A 322 -0.97 -13.73 13.14
C GLN A 322 -0.71 -12.27 13.51
N TYR A 323 0.50 -11.79 13.28
CA TYR A 323 0.84 -10.39 13.48
C TYR A 323 0.06 -9.47 12.53
N VAL A 324 0.02 -9.76 11.24
CA VAL A 324 -0.75 -8.98 10.27
C VAL A 324 -2.24 -8.98 10.60
N LYS A 325 -2.79 -10.14 10.97
CA LYS A 325 -4.19 -10.28 11.36
C LYS A 325 -4.56 -9.42 12.58
N SER A 326 -3.67 -9.31 13.55
CA SER A 326 -3.93 -8.57 14.79
C SER A 326 -3.58 -7.07 14.70
N HIS A 327 -2.69 -6.66 13.78
CA HIS A 327 -2.17 -5.29 13.71
C HIS A 327 -2.56 -4.55 12.43
N TYR A 328 -2.70 -5.27 11.30
CA TYR A 328 -2.90 -4.70 9.97
C TYR A 328 -4.21 -5.15 9.30
N ASP A 329 -5.11 -5.86 10.00
CA ASP A 329 -6.47 -6.05 9.46
C ASP A 329 -7.18 -4.70 9.36
N VAL A 330 -7.90 -4.48 8.27
CA VAL A 330 -8.58 -3.21 8.01
C VAL A 330 -9.59 -2.84 9.11
N SER A 331 -10.18 -3.82 9.78
CA SER A 331 -11.09 -3.57 10.91
C SER A 331 -10.35 -2.94 12.10
N VAL A 332 -9.13 -3.37 12.38
CA VAL A 332 -8.27 -2.79 13.43
C VAL A 332 -7.87 -1.37 13.06
N THR A 333 -7.46 -1.15 11.81
CA THR A 333 -7.10 0.19 11.31
C THR A 333 -8.31 1.13 11.36
N ALA A 334 -9.47 0.70 10.86
CA ALA A 334 -10.70 1.51 10.88
C ALA A 334 -11.13 1.87 12.31
N GLN A 335 -11.01 0.94 13.26
CA GLN A 335 -11.31 1.18 14.66
C GLN A 335 -10.38 2.23 15.28
N LYS A 336 -9.07 2.16 15.03
CA LYS A 336 -8.11 3.18 15.49
C LYS A 336 -8.42 4.57 14.93
N TYR A 337 -8.87 4.66 13.67
CA TYR A 337 -9.33 5.93 13.12
C TYR A 337 -10.57 6.46 13.85
N LEU A 338 -11.55 5.61 14.14
CA LEU A 338 -12.76 6.01 14.89
C LEU A 338 -12.41 6.51 16.30
N GLU A 339 -11.50 5.86 17.00
CA GLU A 339 -11.00 6.29 18.32
C GLU A 339 -10.39 7.69 18.26
N VAL A 340 -9.60 7.98 17.22
CA VAL A 340 -9.05 9.33 17.01
C VAL A 340 -10.18 10.33 16.75
N TYR A 341 -11.16 10.00 15.90
CA TYR A 341 -12.29 10.90 15.62
C TYR A 341 -13.08 11.22 16.89
N GLU A 342 -13.41 10.20 17.68
CA GLU A 342 -14.14 10.38 18.94
C GLU A 342 -13.35 11.21 19.96
N SER A 343 -12.04 11.00 20.04
CA SER A 343 -11.18 11.75 20.97
C SER A 343 -11.13 13.24 20.69
N ILE A 344 -11.35 13.63 19.41
CA ILE A 344 -11.29 15.03 18.97
C ILE A 344 -12.68 15.68 19.11
N LEU A 345 -13.78 14.93 18.89
CA LEU A 345 -15.15 15.42 19.01
C LEU A 345 -15.57 15.65 20.46
N LYS A 346 -14.93 14.99 21.44
CA LYS A 346 -15.20 15.16 22.88
C LYS A 346 -14.51 16.39 23.50
N LYS A 347 -13.63 17.06 22.77
CA LYS A 347 -12.91 18.28 23.17
C LYS A 347 -13.65 19.53 22.71
#